data_0e175ad8567c549f4c34ba414a0c50f2
#
_entry.id   0e175ad8567c549f4c34ba414a0c50f2
#
_cell.length_a   1.000
_cell.length_b   1.000
_cell.length_c   1.000
_cell.angle_alpha   90.00
_cell.angle_beta   90.00
_cell.angle_gamma   90.00
#
_symmetry.space_group_name_H-M   'P 1'
#
loop_
_entity.id
_entity.type
_entity.pdbx_description
1 polymer ?
#
loop_
_entity_poly.entity_id
_entity_poly.type
_entity_poly.pdbx_seq_one_letter_code
_entity_poly.pdbx_strand_id
1 'polypeptide(L)'
;AHSKHRLMCEVVAEEYGTAVSDRMIPIFMQSGDSRYDNADKMILKGADVLPHGLINNVDTKLGRHGEKLLDYVGWLRDRILKLRVMETYQPVLHLDVYGTIGILFGNEHFAAMADYLEKLAEAAKPFHLRIEGPMDADERERQMADMRLLREEVDRRGIPVELVADEWCNTLEDVKYFADNKAGHMLQIKTPDLGGIQNTAEAVLYCREKGIGAYQGGTCNETDRSAQVCVHVAMATRADQILAKPGMGVDEGHMIVYNEMRRILALRGRRA
;
A
#
# COMPACT_ATOMS: atom_id res chain seq x y z
N ALA A 1 18.91 -18.35 8.77
CA ALA A 1 18.23 -18.10 10.05
C ALA A 1 18.21 -19.35 10.93
N HIS A 2 17.61 -20.45 10.47
CA HIS A 2 17.46 -21.67 11.29
C HIS A 2 18.81 -22.23 11.78
N SER A 3 19.80 -22.38 10.90
CA SER A 3 21.15 -22.87 11.25
C SER A 3 21.92 -21.93 12.20
N LYS A 4 21.58 -20.64 12.21
CA LYS A 4 22.16 -19.64 13.12
C LYS A 4 21.36 -19.47 14.42
N HIS A 5 20.27 -20.20 14.62
CA HIS A 5 19.32 -20.02 15.74
C HIS A 5 18.86 -18.57 15.93
N ARG A 6 18.64 -17.87 14.82
CA ARG A 6 18.21 -16.46 14.79
C ARG A 6 16.92 -16.30 14.00
N LEU A 7 16.21 -15.21 14.25
CA LEU A 7 15.03 -14.82 13.45
C LEU A 7 15.48 -14.46 12.02
N MET A 8 14.62 -14.74 11.02
CA MET A 8 14.93 -14.40 9.63
C MET A 8 15.19 -12.90 9.47
N CYS A 9 14.38 -12.03 10.09
CA CYS A 9 14.57 -10.59 10.05
C CYS A 9 15.93 -10.13 10.60
N GLU A 10 16.49 -10.83 11.60
CA GLU A 10 17.80 -10.50 12.15
C GLU A 10 18.92 -10.86 11.17
N VAL A 11 18.77 -11.95 10.44
CA VAL A 11 19.75 -12.36 9.42
C VAL A 11 19.68 -11.45 8.21
N VAL A 12 18.47 -11.13 7.72
CA VAL A 12 18.29 -10.19 6.61
C VAL A 12 18.83 -8.80 6.98
N ALA A 13 18.52 -8.30 8.18
CA ALA A 13 19.03 -7.00 8.62
C ALA A 13 20.57 -6.97 8.69
N GLU A 14 21.21 -8.05 9.15
CA GLU A 14 22.66 -8.18 9.18
C GLU A 14 23.26 -8.18 7.77
N GLU A 15 22.68 -8.93 6.84
CA GLU A 15 23.15 -9.03 5.45
C GLU A 15 23.05 -7.71 4.68
N TYR A 16 22.05 -6.89 4.98
CA TYR A 16 21.85 -5.58 4.34
C TYR A 16 22.34 -4.38 5.19
N GLY A 17 23.00 -4.63 6.32
CA GLY A 17 23.51 -3.57 7.18
C GLY A 17 22.41 -2.67 7.78
N THR A 18 21.20 -3.21 7.95
CA THR A 18 20.05 -2.49 8.53
C THR A 18 19.83 -2.89 10.00
N ALA A 19 18.82 -2.31 10.62
CA ALA A 19 18.36 -2.71 11.95
C ALA A 19 16.89 -3.15 11.87
N VAL A 20 16.57 -4.29 12.46
CA VAL A 20 15.18 -4.75 12.57
C VAL A 20 14.34 -3.71 13.28
N SER A 21 13.14 -3.44 12.77
CA SER A 21 12.21 -2.51 13.41
C SER A 21 11.91 -2.92 14.86
N ASP A 22 11.86 -1.96 15.74
CA ASP A 22 11.47 -2.10 17.15
C ASP A 22 9.97 -1.91 17.39
N ARG A 23 9.24 -1.58 16.34
CA ARG A 23 7.79 -1.41 16.30
C ARG A 23 7.18 -2.16 15.12
N MET A 24 5.88 -2.35 15.16
CA MET A 24 5.14 -2.95 14.05
C MET A 24 5.26 -2.07 12.80
N ILE A 25 5.33 -2.72 11.65
CA ILE A 25 5.15 -2.06 10.34
C ILE A 25 3.65 -1.84 10.15
N PRO A 26 3.20 -0.67 9.67
CA PRO A 26 1.80 -0.42 9.39
C PRO A 26 1.17 -1.50 8.50
N ILE A 27 0.04 -2.06 8.95
CA ILE A 27 -0.65 -3.13 8.23
C ILE A 27 -1.75 -2.53 7.37
N PHE A 28 -1.66 -2.79 6.07
CA PHE A 28 -2.69 -2.46 5.09
C PHE A 28 -3.65 -3.64 4.94
N MET A 29 -4.90 -3.44 5.36
CA MET A 29 -5.94 -4.47 5.29
C MET A 29 -6.72 -4.37 3.97
N GLN A 30 -7.09 -5.54 3.44
CA GLN A 30 -7.78 -5.67 2.18
C GLN A 30 -9.25 -6.06 2.38
N SER A 31 -10.17 -5.30 1.76
CA SER A 31 -11.61 -5.54 1.88
C SER A 31 -12.17 -6.53 0.85
N GLY A 32 -11.45 -6.77 -0.24
CA GLY A 32 -12.05 -7.46 -1.38
C GLY A 32 -13.31 -6.73 -1.88
N ASP A 33 -14.27 -7.46 -2.44
CA ASP A 33 -15.53 -6.88 -2.93
C ASP A 33 -16.51 -6.48 -1.81
N SER A 34 -16.38 -7.05 -0.61
CA SER A 34 -17.21 -6.69 0.56
C SER A 34 -16.68 -5.43 1.26
N ARG A 35 -16.42 -4.37 0.48
CA ARG A 35 -15.72 -3.16 0.93
C ARG A 35 -16.41 -2.37 2.05
N TYR A 36 -17.72 -2.48 2.19
CA TYR A 36 -18.46 -1.83 3.28
C TYR A 36 -18.39 -2.65 4.58
N ASP A 37 -18.81 -3.90 4.54
CA ASP A 37 -18.83 -4.77 5.74
C ASP A 37 -17.42 -5.04 6.27
N ASN A 38 -16.46 -5.25 5.38
CA ASN A 38 -15.09 -5.49 5.79
C ASN A 38 -14.40 -4.22 6.31
N ALA A 39 -14.78 -3.03 5.87
CA ALA A 39 -14.28 -1.78 6.44
C ALA A 39 -14.61 -1.66 7.93
N ASP A 40 -15.81 -2.05 8.35
CA ASP A 40 -16.19 -2.07 9.77
C ASP A 40 -15.27 -2.96 10.61
N LYS A 41 -14.96 -4.15 10.10
CA LYS A 41 -14.02 -5.07 10.76
C LYS A 41 -12.62 -4.47 10.90
N MET A 42 -12.14 -3.79 9.86
CA MET A 42 -10.83 -3.12 9.86
C MET A 42 -10.78 -2.00 10.90
N ILE A 43 -11.79 -1.15 10.93
CA ILE A 43 -11.90 -0.02 11.87
C ILE A 43 -11.92 -0.54 13.31
N LEU A 44 -12.75 -1.55 13.60
CA LEU A 44 -12.85 -2.14 14.93
C LEU A 44 -11.57 -2.87 15.39
N LYS A 45 -10.75 -3.35 14.45
CA LYS A 45 -9.43 -3.93 14.72
C LYS A 45 -8.32 -2.87 14.84
N GLY A 46 -8.60 -1.61 14.53
CA GLY A 46 -7.61 -0.55 14.54
C GLY A 46 -6.57 -0.70 13.43
N ALA A 47 -6.99 -1.06 12.21
CA ALA A 47 -6.10 -1.17 11.06
C ALA A 47 -5.34 0.14 10.80
N ASP A 48 -4.03 0.06 10.55
CA ASP A 48 -3.20 1.24 10.28
C ASP A 48 -3.54 1.87 8.92
N VAL A 49 -3.81 1.01 7.91
CA VAL A 49 -4.13 1.40 6.54
C VAL A 49 -5.31 0.57 6.04
N LEU A 50 -6.31 1.23 5.47
CA LEU A 50 -7.54 0.58 4.99
C LEU A 50 -8.19 1.39 3.85
N PRO A 51 -9.11 0.81 3.04
CA PRO A 51 -9.54 -0.58 3.01
C PRO A 51 -8.99 -1.39 1.82
N HIS A 52 -8.13 -0.88 0.97
CA HIS A 52 -7.78 -1.30 -0.38
C HIS A 52 -8.92 -1.04 -1.40
N GLY A 53 -10.03 -1.75 -1.30
CA GLY A 53 -11.31 -1.33 -1.89
C GLY A 53 -11.68 -1.88 -3.27
N LEU A 54 -10.80 -2.51 -4.05
CA LEU A 54 -11.08 -3.09 -5.38
C LEU A 54 -11.98 -2.20 -6.28
N ILE A 55 -11.55 -0.97 -6.60
CA ILE A 55 -12.31 -0.05 -7.46
C ILE A 55 -12.00 -0.33 -8.95
N ASN A 56 -12.27 -1.52 -9.40
CA ASN A 56 -11.88 -2.07 -10.70
C ASN A 56 -13.00 -2.02 -11.78
N ASN A 57 -14.02 -1.20 -11.60
CA ASN A 57 -15.11 -1.05 -12.56
C ASN A 57 -15.67 0.36 -12.51
N VAL A 58 -15.65 1.04 -13.67
CA VAL A 58 -16.10 2.43 -13.78
C VAL A 58 -17.62 2.54 -13.46
N ASP A 59 -18.46 1.74 -14.10
CA ASP A 59 -19.92 1.91 -13.96
C ASP A 59 -20.44 1.59 -12.56
N THR A 60 -19.90 0.55 -11.91
CA THR A 60 -20.45 0.04 -10.65
C THR A 60 -19.74 0.54 -9.42
N LYS A 61 -18.45 0.92 -9.50
CA LYS A 61 -17.60 1.24 -8.34
C LYS A 61 -17.03 2.66 -8.35
N LEU A 62 -16.60 3.18 -9.53
CA LEU A 62 -16.10 4.54 -9.66
C LEU A 62 -17.25 5.54 -9.84
N GLY A 63 -18.20 5.23 -10.72
CA GLY A 63 -19.24 6.12 -11.25
C GLY A 63 -18.80 6.80 -12.55
N ARG A 64 -19.73 7.09 -13.44
CA ARG A 64 -19.45 7.72 -14.75
C ARG A 64 -18.95 9.16 -14.67
N HIS A 65 -19.03 9.77 -13.50
CA HIS A 65 -18.47 11.08 -13.17
C HIS A 65 -17.57 11.01 -11.93
N GLY A 66 -17.21 9.79 -11.49
CA GLY A 66 -16.44 9.56 -10.28
C GLY A 66 -17.23 9.64 -8.97
N GLU A 67 -18.55 9.81 -9.05
CA GLU A 67 -19.44 10.08 -7.92
C GLU A 67 -19.47 8.94 -6.90
N LYS A 68 -19.44 7.68 -7.36
CA LYS A 68 -19.54 6.53 -6.44
C LYS A 68 -18.30 6.34 -5.58
N LEU A 69 -17.11 6.60 -6.14
CA LEU A 69 -15.89 6.57 -5.35
C LEU A 69 -15.82 7.74 -4.37
N LEU A 70 -16.26 8.93 -4.80
CA LEU A 70 -16.33 10.10 -3.92
C LEU A 70 -17.27 9.85 -2.72
N ASP A 71 -18.45 9.30 -2.99
CA ASP A 71 -19.42 8.90 -1.96
C ASP A 71 -18.86 7.84 -1.02
N TYR A 72 -18.12 6.85 -1.58
CA TYR A 72 -17.49 5.81 -0.79
C TYR A 72 -16.40 6.35 0.14
N VAL A 73 -15.56 7.27 -0.33
CA VAL A 73 -14.53 7.91 0.50
C VAL A 73 -15.18 8.73 1.63
N GLY A 74 -16.22 9.50 1.33
CA GLY A 74 -16.99 10.22 2.33
C GLY A 74 -17.64 9.29 3.37
N TRP A 75 -18.28 8.23 2.90
CA TRP A 75 -18.85 7.19 3.77
C TRP A 75 -17.79 6.57 4.68
N LEU A 76 -16.62 6.21 4.13
CA LEU A 76 -15.53 5.59 4.88
C LEU A 76 -15.01 6.51 5.98
N ARG A 77 -14.78 7.80 5.67
CA ARG A 77 -14.44 8.83 6.66
C ARG A 77 -15.45 8.87 7.80
N ASP A 78 -16.73 9.00 7.47
CA ASP A 78 -17.80 9.10 8.47
C ASP A 78 -17.93 7.82 9.30
N ARG A 79 -17.70 6.67 8.64
CA ARG A 79 -17.72 5.38 9.30
C ARG A 79 -16.59 5.23 10.31
N ILE A 80 -15.36 5.66 9.97
CA ILE A 80 -14.23 5.67 10.90
C ILE A 80 -14.52 6.59 12.09
N LEU A 81 -14.97 7.82 11.85
CA LEU A 81 -15.32 8.77 12.90
C LEU A 81 -16.39 8.24 13.85
N LYS A 82 -17.33 7.45 13.33
CA LYS A 82 -18.42 6.83 14.11
C LYS A 82 -17.97 5.61 14.92
N LEU A 83 -17.12 4.75 14.35
CA LEU A 83 -16.78 3.44 14.93
C LEU A 83 -15.47 3.40 15.71
N ARG A 84 -14.59 4.38 15.54
CA ARG A 84 -13.30 4.43 16.24
C ARG A 84 -13.50 4.43 17.75
N VAL A 85 -12.74 3.57 18.43
CA VAL A 85 -12.79 3.44 19.90
C VAL A 85 -12.06 4.61 20.58
N MET A 86 -10.98 5.13 19.94
CA MET A 86 -10.19 6.25 20.43
C MET A 86 -10.19 7.37 19.38
N GLU A 87 -10.36 8.60 19.83
CA GLU A 87 -10.30 9.77 18.93
C GLU A 87 -8.95 9.95 18.26
N THR A 88 -7.89 9.44 18.90
CA THR A 88 -6.52 9.43 18.36
C THR A 88 -6.31 8.44 17.22
N TYR A 89 -7.27 7.56 16.93
CA TYR A 89 -7.18 6.64 15.80
C TYR A 89 -7.33 7.40 14.48
N GLN A 90 -6.23 7.46 13.73
CA GLN A 90 -6.08 8.18 12.48
C GLN A 90 -5.47 7.25 11.41
N PRO A 91 -6.26 6.32 10.85
CA PRO A 91 -5.75 5.42 9.82
C PRO A 91 -5.49 6.18 8.52
N VAL A 92 -4.64 5.62 7.67
CA VAL A 92 -4.48 6.06 6.29
C VAL A 92 -5.56 5.40 5.44
N LEU A 93 -6.26 6.20 4.62
CA LEU A 93 -7.14 5.68 3.59
C LEU A 93 -6.32 5.36 2.35
N HIS A 94 -6.32 4.10 1.93
CA HIS A 94 -5.59 3.64 0.76
C HIS A 94 -6.53 2.83 -0.13
N LEU A 95 -6.77 3.33 -1.34
CA LEU A 95 -7.71 2.74 -2.30
C LEU A 95 -6.97 2.40 -3.59
N ASP A 96 -7.15 1.16 -4.04
CA ASP A 96 -6.66 0.71 -5.33
C ASP A 96 -7.77 0.88 -6.38
N VAL A 97 -7.49 1.68 -7.39
CA VAL A 97 -8.48 2.08 -8.38
C VAL A 97 -8.27 1.46 -9.77
N TYR A 98 -7.27 0.58 -9.93
CA TYR A 98 -7.09 -0.26 -11.14
C TYR A 98 -7.18 0.52 -12.45
N GLY A 99 -6.56 1.67 -12.55
CA GLY A 99 -6.58 2.52 -13.76
C GLY A 99 -7.91 3.22 -14.04
N THR A 100 -8.96 3.00 -13.24
CA THR A 100 -10.30 3.52 -13.57
C THR A 100 -10.40 5.04 -13.60
N ILE A 101 -9.56 5.77 -12.88
CA ILE A 101 -9.51 7.24 -12.98
C ILE A 101 -8.98 7.65 -14.36
N GLY A 102 -7.90 7.03 -14.83
CA GLY A 102 -7.38 7.25 -16.18
C GLY A 102 -8.38 6.88 -17.28
N ILE A 103 -9.13 5.79 -17.10
CA ILE A 103 -10.22 5.42 -18.02
C ILE A 103 -11.31 6.51 -18.07
N LEU A 104 -11.65 7.10 -16.93
CA LEU A 104 -12.73 8.10 -16.85
C LEU A 104 -12.33 9.44 -17.46
N PHE A 105 -11.11 9.92 -17.18
CA PHE A 105 -10.68 11.26 -17.55
C PHE A 105 -9.75 11.30 -18.79
N GLY A 106 -9.18 10.14 -19.18
CA GLY A 106 -8.10 10.01 -20.15
C GLY A 106 -6.73 10.11 -19.48
N ASN A 107 -5.85 9.15 -19.76
CA ASN A 107 -4.53 9.03 -19.11
C ASN A 107 -3.64 10.27 -19.31
N GLU A 108 -3.83 11.02 -20.40
CA GLU A 108 -3.09 12.25 -20.73
C GLU A 108 -3.69 13.52 -20.11
N HIS A 109 -4.86 13.46 -19.47
CA HIS A 109 -5.55 14.62 -18.91
C HIS A 109 -5.22 14.82 -17.41
N PHE A 110 -3.95 15.01 -17.09
CA PHE A 110 -3.43 15.11 -15.72
C PHE A 110 -4.13 16.18 -14.88
N ALA A 111 -4.48 17.33 -15.48
CA ALA A 111 -5.18 18.40 -14.77
C ALA A 111 -6.59 17.96 -14.31
N ALA A 112 -7.35 17.28 -15.17
CA ALA A 112 -8.69 16.76 -14.82
C ALA A 112 -8.62 15.64 -13.77
N MET A 113 -7.62 14.77 -13.87
CA MET A 113 -7.37 13.75 -12.85
C MET A 113 -7.00 14.40 -11.51
N ALA A 114 -6.13 15.42 -11.52
CA ALA A 114 -5.77 16.16 -10.32
C ALA A 114 -6.97 16.88 -9.67
N ASP A 115 -7.87 17.49 -10.46
CA ASP A 115 -9.12 18.07 -9.98
C ASP A 115 -9.99 17.04 -9.24
N TYR A 116 -10.03 15.81 -9.75
CA TYR A 116 -10.77 14.74 -9.12
C TYR A 116 -10.08 14.22 -7.86
N LEU A 117 -8.77 14.06 -7.89
CA LEU A 117 -7.95 13.66 -6.73
C LEU A 117 -8.06 14.66 -5.58
N GLU A 118 -8.13 15.96 -5.90
CA GLU A 118 -8.37 17.03 -4.90
C GLU A 118 -9.73 16.88 -4.20
N LYS A 119 -10.78 16.53 -4.97
CA LYS A 119 -12.12 16.27 -4.38
C LYS A 119 -12.09 15.02 -3.49
N LEU A 120 -11.38 13.95 -3.90
CA LEU A 120 -11.23 12.77 -3.06
C LEU A 120 -10.46 13.07 -1.77
N ALA A 121 -9.37 13.86 -1.86
CA ALA A 121 -8.60 14.27 -0.70
C ALA A 121 -9.42 15.12 0.27
N GLU A 122 -10.26 16.02 -0.23
CA GLU A 122 -11.18 16.80 0.59
C GLU A 122 -12.24 15.93 1.28
N ALA A 123 -12.81 14.97 0.55
CA ALA A 123 -13.78 14.01 1.11
C ALA A 123 -13.17 13.11 2.18
N ALA A 124 -11.87 12.80 2.09
CA ALA A 124 -11.16 11.96 3.04
C ALA A 124 -10.83 12.65 4.37
N LYS A 125 -10.80 14.00 4.42
CA LYS A 125 -10.40 14.73 5.63
C LYS A 125 -11.19 14.30 6.87
N PRO A 126 -10.53 14.13 8.03
CA PRO A 126 -9.16 14.53 8.36
C PRO A 126 -8.09 13.43 8.08
N PHE A 127 -8.44 12.36 7.40
CA PHE A 127 -7.55 11.23 7.16
C PHE A 127 -6.65 11.47 5.95
N HIS A 128 -5.42 10.93 6.01
CA HIS A 128 -4.52 10.92 4.87
C HIS A 128 -5.03 9.97 3.79
N LEU A 129 -4.89 10.36 2.51
CA LEU A 129 -5.40 9.58 1.37
C LEU A 129 -4.25 9.11 0.49
N ARG A 130 -4.27 7.83 0.12
CA ARG A 130 -3.47 7.21 -0.93
C ARG A 130 -4.37 6.67 -2.02
N ILE A 131 -3.99 6.90 -3.27
CA ILE A 131 -4.64 6.33 -4.45
C ILE A 131 -3.61 5.49 -5.21
N GLU A 132 -3.85 4.20 -5.24
CA GLU A 132 -3.05 3.20 -5.94
C GLU A 132 -3.61 2.96 -7.34
N GLY A 133 -2.71 2.85 -8.34
CA GLY A 133 -3.08 2.59 -9.72
C GLY A 133 -4.06 3.60 -10.32
N PRO A 134 -3.83 4.93 -10.25
CA PRO A 134 -4.80 5.91 -10.76
C PRO A 134 -5.03 5.79 -12.26
N MET A 135 -4.05 5.27 -13.00
CA MET A 135 -4.07 5.07 -14.44
C MET A 135 -3.35 3.78 -14.83
N ASP A 136 -3.64 3.26 -16.02
CA ASP A 136 -2.88 2.23 -16.72
C ASP A 136 -2.69 2.67 -18.19
N ALA A 137 -1.45 2.83 -18.60
CA ALA A 137 -1.06 3.36 -19.92
C ALA A 137 -0.73 2.27 -20.94
N ASP A 138 -1.00 0.99 -20.63
CA ASP A 138 -0.76 -0.19 -21.47
C ASP A 138 0.71 -0.43 -21.90
N GLU A 139 1.65 0.41 -21.45
CA GLU A 139 3.08 0.31 -21.72
C GLU A 139 3.90 0.79 -20.52
N ARG A 140 5.01 0.11 -20.22
CA ARG A 140 5.88 0.37 -19.07
C ARG A 140 6.47 1.79 -19.06
N GLU A 141 7.07 2.21 -20.17
CA GLU A 141 7.73 3.53 -20.29
C GLU A 141 6.70 4.65 -20.21
N ARG A 142 5.55 4.45 -20.86
CA ARG A 142 4.45 5.41 -20.83
C ARG A 142 3.83 5.48 -19.45
N GLN A 143 3.57 4.34 -18.80
CA GLN A 143 3.05 4.30 -17.43
C GLN A 143 3.96 5.07 -16.47
N MET A 144 5.27 4.83 -16.53
CA MET A 144 6.23 5.55 -15.70
C MET A 144 6.20 7.06 -15.97
N ALA A 145 6.19 7.46 -17.26
CA ALA A 145 6.19 8.87 -17.63
C ALA A 145 4.88 9.58 -17.20
N ASP A 146 3.73 8.96 -17.45
CA ASP A 146 2.43 9.51 -17.14
C ASP A 146 2.19 9.57 -15.62
N MET A 147 2.59 8.55 -14.87
CA MET A 147 2.55 8.56 -13.40
C MET A 147 3.42 9.67 -12.80
N ARG A 148 4.61 9.90 -13.38
CA ARG A 148 5.48 11.02 -12.97
C ARG A 148 4.81 12.36 -13.23
N LEU A 149 4.24 12.56 -14.41
CA LEU A 149 3.56 13.81 -14.77
C LEU A 149 2.33 14.06 -13.87
N LEU A 150 1.54 13.03 -13.58
CA LEU A 150 0.43 13.18 -12.65
C LEU A 150 0.92 13.53 -11.23
N ARG A 151 1.99 12.89 -10.76
CA ARG A 151 2.59 13.24 -9.48
C ARG A 151 3.08 14.69 -9.46
N GLU A 152 3.82 15.12 -10.47
CA GLU A 152 4.30 16.52 -10.60
C GLU A 152 3.13 17.51 -10.55
N GLU A 153 2.00 17.19 -11.19
CA GLU A 153 0.79 18.05 -11.16
C GLU A 153 0.16 18.10 -9.76
N VAL A 154 0.05 16.94 -9.08
CA VAL A 154 -0.45 16.84 -7.70
C VAL A 154 0.44 17.64 -6.74
N ASP A 155 1.75 17.47 -6.83
CA ASP A 155 2.73 18.17 -5.98
C ASP A 155 2.72 19.68 -6.23
N ARG A 156 2.72 20.10 -7.50
CA ARG A 156 2.66 21.51 -7.89
C ARG A 156 1.43 22.22 -7.34
N ARG A 157 0.31 21.53 -7.26
CA ARG A 157 -0.95 22.06 -6.73
C ARG A 157 -1.07 21.93 -5.20
N GLY A 158 -0.18 21.21 -4.55
CA GLY A 158 -0.22 20.95 -3.11
C GLY A 158 -1.44 20.12 -2.70
N ILE A 159 -1.91 19.21 -3.56
CA ILE A 159 -3.06 18.33 -3.25
C ILE A 159 -2.60 17.28 -2.23
N PRO A 160 -3.28 17.15 -1.07
CA PRO A 160 -2.84 16.25 -0.01
C PRO A 160 -3.24 14.79 -0.29
N VAL A 161 -2.73 14.22 -1.38
CA VAL A 161 -2.90 12.83 -1.77
C VAL A 161 -1.56 12.22 -2.16
N GLU A 162 -1.29 10.98 -1.72
CA GLU A 162 -0.15 10.21 -2.20
C GLU A 162 -0.60 9.27 -3.33
N LEU A 163 0.11 9.28 -4.45
CA LEU A 163 -0.08 8.35 -5.56
C LEU A 163 0.82 7.14 -5.36
N VAL A 164 0.24 5.95 -5.48
CA VAL A 164 0.97 4.68 -5.37
C VAL A 164 1.02 4.02 -6.73
N ALA A 165 2.23 3.77 -7.24
CA ALA A 165 2.42 3.02 -8.48
C ALA A 165 2.37 1.52 -8.18
N ASP A 166 1.59 0.79 -8.95
CA ASP A 166 1.39 -0.66 -8.87
C ASP A 166 1.72 -1.33 -10.21
N GLU A 167 0.97 -1.02 -11.25
CA GLU A 167 1.16 -1.63 -12.56
C GLU A 167 2.54 -1.30 -13.12
N TRP A 168 3.14 -2.29 -13.83
CA TRP A 168 4.48 -2.25 -14.41
C TRP A 168 5.64 -2.21 -13.39
N CYS A 169 5.36 -2.30 -12.08
CA CYS A 169 6.38 -2.43 -11.02
C CYS A 169 6.62 -3.90 -10.63
N ASN A 170 6.88 -4.78 -11.61
CA ASN A 170 6.86 -6.23 -11.42
C ASN A 170 8.24 -6.86 -11.19
N THR A 171 9.32 -6.14 -11.50
CA THR A 171 10.70 -6.60 -11.29
C THR A 171 11.48 -5.60 -10.44
N LEU A 172 12.65 -6.02 -9.93
CA LEU A 172 13.54 -5.09 -9.20
C LEU A 172 13.99 -3.93 -10.08
N GLU A 173 14.25 -4.19 -11.37
CA GLU A 173 14.62 -3.18 -12.36
C GLU A 173 13.47 -2.18 -12.57
N ASP A 174 12.23 -2.63 -12.61
CA ASP A 174 11.07 -1.77 -12.72
C ASP A 174 10.93 -0.86 -11.50
N VAL A 175 11.02 -1.45 -10.30
CA VAL A 175 10.97 -0.67 -9.04
C VAL A 175 12.04 0.42 -9.05
N LYS A 176 13.28 0.09 -9.44
CA LYS A 176 14.37 1.07 -9.55
C LYS A 176 14.06 2.15 -10.59
N TYR A 177 13.54 1.76 -11.74
CA TYR A 177 13.19 2.68 -12.83
C TYR A 177 12.10 3.68 -12.41
N PHE A 178 11.04 3.21 -11.78
CA PHE A 178 9.96 4.07 -11.26
C PHE A 178 10.45 4.96 -10.11
N ALA A 179 11.27 4.44 -9.21
CA ALA A 179 11.83 5.21 -8.10
C ALA A 179 12.78 6.32 -8.56
N ASP A 180 13.67 6.03 -9.51
CA ASP A 180 14.60 7.02 -10.10
C ASP A 180 13.87 8.17 -10.80
N ASN A 181 12.74 7.88 -11.43
CA ASN A 181 11.91 8.85 -12.13
C ASN A 181 10.82 9.47 -11.24
N LYS A 182 10.74 9.10 -9.95
CA LYS A 182 9.72 9.57 -9.03
C LYS A 182 8.29 9.39 -9.56
N ALA A 183 8.03 8.25 -10.19
CA ALA A 183 6.75 7.92 -10.80
C ALA A 183 5.72 7.40 -9.77
N GLY A 184 5.51 8.13 -8.71
CA GLY A 184 4.64 7.86 -7.57
C GLY A 184 5.27 8.34 -6.27
N HIS A 185 4.47 8.62 -5.26
CA HIS A 185 4.94 8.93 -3.91
C HIS A 185 5.37 7.66 -3.17
N MET A 186 4.76 6.54 -3.55
CA MET A 186 5.02 5.20 -3.01
C MET A 186 4.94 4.18 -4.15
N LEU A 187 5.70 3.09 -4.05
CA LEU A 187 5.64 1.98 -5.01
C LEU A 187 5.16 0.71 -4.30
N GLN A 188 4.29 -0.05 -4.95
CA GLN A 188 3.93 -1.39 -4.54
C GLN A 188 5.06 -2.36 -4.93
N ILE A 189 5.56 -3.09 -3.96
CA ILE A 189 6.58 -4.12 -4.14
C ILE A 189 5.89 -5.48 -4.05
N LYS A 190 5.55 -6.05 -5.20
CA LYS A 190 4.85 -7.34 -5.32
C LYS A 190 5.78 -8.48 -4.99
N THR A 191 5.82 -8.87 -3.71
CA THR A 191 6.80 -9.81 -3.19
C THR A 191 6.95 -11.14 -3.96
N PRO A 192 5.87 -11.77 -4.49
CA PRO A 192 6.03 -12.97 -5.31
C PRO A 192 6.65 -12.71 -6.68
N ASP A 193 6.36 -11.56 -7.29
CA ASP A 193 6.75 -11.26 -8.68
C ASP A 193 8.24 -10.91 -8.79
N LEU A 194 8.83 -10.36 -7.72
CA LEU A 194 10.24 -10.03 -7.69
C LEU A 194 11.18 -11.26 -7.68
N GLY A 195 10.64 -12.46 -7.54
CA GLY A 195 11.38 -13.73 -7.70
C GLY A 195 12.22 -14.16 -6.50
N GLY A 196 12.46 -13.30 -5.50
CA GLY A 196 13.25 -13.69 -4.33
C GLY A 196 13.26 -12.66 -3.20
N ILE A 197 13.59 -13.12 -2.00
CA ILE A 197 13.67 -12.31 -0.79
C ILE A 197 14.69 -11.16 -0.94
N GLN A 198 15.82 -11.43 -1.57
CA GLN A 198 16.85 -10.42 -1.83
C GLN A 198 16.33 -9.28 -2.68
N ASN A 199 15.62 -9.57 -3.76
CA ASN A 199 15.04 -8.53 -4.63
C ASN A 199 13.99 -7.70 -3.89
N THR A 200 13.17 -8.33 -3.04
CA THR A 200 12.21 -7.62 -2.19
C THR A 200 12.92 -6.69 -1.19
N ALA A 201 13.97 -7.17 -0.53
CA ALA A 201 14.73 -6.34 0.40
C ALA A 201 15.41 -5.17 -0.31
N GLU A 202 16.06 -5.43 -1.46
CA GLU A 202 16.70 -4.39 -2.26
C GLU A 202 15.70 -3.37 -2.79
N ALA A 203 14.52 -3.79 -3.24
CA ALA A 203 13.47 -2.89 -3.71
C ALA A 203 13.03 -1.92 -2.62
N VAL A 204 12.74 -2.42 -1.40
CA VAL A 204 12.37 -1.56 -0.25
C VAL A 204 13.47 -0.57 0.08
N LEU A 205 14.72 -1.05 0.18
CA LEU A 205 15.85 -0.20 0.55
C LEU A 205 16.15 0.85 -0.52
N TYR A 206 16.03 0.48 -1.80
CA TYR A 206 16.21 1.40 -2.91
C TYR A 206 15.17 2.51 -2.94
N CYS A 207 13.88 2.17 -2.79
CA CYS A 207 12.82 3.17 -2.67
C CYS A 207 13.12 4.18 -1.56
N ARG A 208 13.52 3.69 -0.40
CA ARG A 208 13.87 4.55 0.75
C ARG A 208 15.07 5.44 0.47
N GLU A 209 16.13 4.93 -0.19
CA GLU A 209 17.27 5.72 -0.62
C GLU A 209 16.86 6.88 -1.54
N LYS A 210 15.88 6.64 -2.41
CA LYS A 210 15.34 7.65 -3.35
C LYS A 210 14.28 8.57 -2.72
N GLY A 211 13.92 8.38 -1.45
CA GLY A 211 12.86 9.13 -0.78
C GLY A 211 11.47 8.82 -1.32
N ILE A 212 11.27 7.59 -1.80
CA ILE A 212 10.00 7.04 -2.25
C ILE A 212 9.48 6.06 -1.20
N GLY A 213 8.19 6.11 -0.89
CA GLY A 213 7.55 5.17 0.03
C GLY A 213 7.63 3.74 -0.51
N ALA A 214 7.88 2.78 0.38
CA ALA A 214 7.99 1.36 0.05
C ALA A 214 6.81 0.59 0.64
N TYR A 215 5.89 0.19 -0.20
CA TYR A 215 4.74 -0.64 0.15
C TYR A 215 5.02 -2.09 -0.21
N GLN A 216 5.27 -2.92 0.80
CA GLN A 216 5.47 -4.35 0.59
C GLN A 216 4.11 -5.03 0.42
N GLY A 217 3.69 -5.16 -0.83
CA GLY A 217 2.41 -5.69 -1.27
C GLY A 217 2.38 -7.21 -1.40
N GLY A 218 1.60 -7.70 -2.35
CA GLY A 218 1.45 -9.12 -2.61
C GLY A 218 0.47 -9.40 -3.73
N THR A 219 0.25 -10.70 -3.99
CA THR A 219 -0.73 -11.20 -4.96
C THR A 219 -1.71 -12.16 -4.29
N CYS A 220 -2.81 -12.51 -5.00
CA CYS A 220 -3.82 -13.45 -4.48
C CYS A 220 -3.36 -14.92 -4.42
N ASN A 221 -2.13 -15.23 -4.87
CA ASN A 221 -1.57 -16.57 -4.87
C ASN A 221 -0.68 -16.87 -3.65
N GLU A 222 -0.74 -16.07 -2.61
CA GLU A 222 0.10 -16.20 -1.44
C GLU A 222 -0.48 -17.14 -0.38
N THR A 223 0.37 -17.59 0.53
CA THR A 223 0.05 -18.48 1.65
C THR A 223 0.40 -17.82 2.99
N ASP A 224 -0.03 -18.44 4.10
CA ASP A 224 0.38 -18.04 5.44
C ASP A 224 1.90 -18.01 5.59
N ARG A 225 2.61 -18.94 4.94
CA ARG A 225 4.06 -19.02 4.97
C ARG A 225 4.70 -17.83 4.25
N SER A 226 4.23 -17.46 3.07
CA SER A 226 4.74 -16.29 2.36
C SER A 226 4.46 -15.02 3.14
N ALA A 227 3.28 -14.89 3.76
CA ALA A 227 2.94 -13.76 4.62
C ALA A 227 3.91 -13.62 5.80
N GLN A 228 4.25 -14.72 6.50
CA GLN A 228 5.23 -14.71 7.57
C GLN A 228 6.63 -14.29 7.08
N VAL A 229 7.07 -14.81 5.94
CA VAL A 229 8.35 -14.42 5.32
C VAL A 229 8.36 -12.93 4.99
N CYS A 230 7.29 -12.42 4.38
CA CYS A 230 7.15 -10.99 4.06
C CYS A 230 7.24 -10.11 5.31
N VAL A 231 6.64 -10.54 6.43
CA VAL A 231 6.77 -9.83 7.72
C VAL A 231 8.23 -9.71 8.15
N HIS A 232 9.01 -10.78 8.05
CA HIS A 232 10.44 -10.74 8.39
C HIS A 232 11.23 -9.77 7.51
N VAL A 233 10.95 -9.76 6.20
CA VAL A 233 11.59 -8.81 5.27
C VAL A 233 11.19 -7.39 5.59
N ALA A 234 9.88 -7.12 5.77
CA ALA A 234 9.38 -5.79 6.12
C ALA A 234 9.99 -5.25 7.43
N MET A 235 10.09 -6.10 8.45
CA MET A 235 10.70 -5.73 9.73
C MET A 235 12.22 -5.46 9.59
N ALA A 236 12.94 -6.21 8.74
CA ALA A 236 14.36 -6.02 8.50
C ALA A 236 14.67 -4.77 7.68
N THR A 237 13.83 -4.45 6.70
CA THR A 237 14.02 -3.31 5.77
C THR A 237 13.30 -2.04 6.21
N ARG A 238 12.39 -2.16 7.21
CA ARG A 238 11.53 -1.08 7.70
C ARG A 238 10.67 -0.50 6.57
N ALA A 239 9.95 -1.37 5.85
CA ALA A 239 8.97 -0.95 4.86
C ALA A 239 7.94 0.03 5.48
N ASP A 240 7.40 0.94 4.67
CA ASP A 240 6.46 1.96 5.17
C ASP A 240 5.06 1.38 5.41
N GLN A 241 4.70 0.30 4.70
CA GLN A 241 3.52 -0.51 4.99
C GLN A 241 3.69 -1.93 4.44
N ILE A 242 2.89 -2.86 4.97
CA ILE A 242 2.79 -4.25 4.50
C ILE A 242 1.34 -4.64 4.28
N LEU A 243 1.05 -5.28 3.15
CA LEU A 243 -0.28 -5.80 2.85
C LEU A 243 -0.59 -7.05 3.68
N ALA A 244 -1.74 -7.05 4.34
CA ALA A 244 -2.39 -8.27 4.79
C ALA A 244 -2.89 -9.02 3.55
N LYS A 245 -2.30 -10.17 3.26
CA LYS A 245 -2.26 -10.80 1.94
C LYS A 245 -3.61 -10.98 1.25
N PRO A 246 -3.71 -10.66 -0.05
CA PRO A 246 -4.92 -10.88 -0.84
C PRO A 246 -5.36 -12.35 -0.84
N GLY A 247 -6.66 -12.59 -0.94
CA GLY A 247 -7.22 -13.94 -1.03
C GLY A 247 -7.34 -14.71 0.29
N MET A 248 -6.78 -14.18 1.39
CA MET A 248 -6.85 -14.81 2.72
C MET A 248 -8.04 -14.36 3.57
N GLY A 249 -8.93 -13.52 3.04
CA GLY A 249 -9.95 -12.88 3.86
C GLY A 249 -9.39 -11.76 4.76
N VAL A 250 -10.28 -10.87 5.20
CA VAL A 250 -9.90 -9.68 5.98
C VAL A 250 -9.37 -10.04 7.37
N ASP A 251 -9.93 -11.07 7.99
CA ASP A 251 -9.57 -11.47 9.35
C ASP A 251 -8.29 -12.29 9.38
N GLU A 252 -8.21 -13.31 8.53
CA GLU A 252 -7.08 -14.25 8.46
C GLU A 252 -5.80 -13.55 8.01
N GLY A 253 -5.87 -12.74 6.96
CA GLY A 253 -4.70 -12.01 6.46
C GLY A 253 -4.12 -11.08 7.51
N HIS A 254 -4.98 -10.33 8.22
CA HIS A 254 -4.54 -9.47 9.32
C HIS A 254 -3.93 -10.27 10.46
N MET A 255 -4.60 -11.34 10.93
CA MET A 255 -4.12 -12.15 12.04
C MET A 255 -2.73 -12.72 11.80
N ILE A 256 -2.48 -13.26 10.61
CA ILE A 256 -1.18 -13.87 10.28
C ILE A 256 -0.07 -12.82 10.37
N VAL A 257 -0.26 -11.68 9.72
CA VAL A 257 0.75 -10.61 9.66
C VAL A 257 0.95 -9.97 11.05
N TYR A 258 -0.14 -9.64 11.75
CA TYR A 258 -0.10 -9.05 13.09
C TYR A 258 0.59 -9.97 14.10
N ASN A 259 0.17 -11.25 14.16
CA ASN A 259 0.70 -12.20 15.13
C ASN A 259 2.19 -12.47 14.89
N GLU A 260 2.63 -12.55 13.62
CA GLU A 260 4.05 -12.76 13.33
C GLU A 260 4.90 -11.55 13.74
N MET A 261 4.46 -10.33 13.49
CA MET A 261 5.17 -9.14 13.98
C MET A 261 5.25 -9.12 15.51
N ARG A 262 4.15 -9.39 16.19
CA ARG A 262 4.10 -9.48 17.66
C ARG A 262 5.03 -10.57 18.20
N ARG A 263 5.08 -11.72 17.52
CA ARG A 263 6.01 -12.81 17.87
C ARG A 263 7.47 -12.35 17.75
N ILE A 264 7.83 -11.69 16.65
CA ILE A 264 9.18 -11.16 16.43
C ILE A 264 9.56 -10.18 17.54
N LEU A 265 8.71 -9.20 17.82
CA LEU A 265 8.97 -8.18 18.86
C LEU A 265 9.13 -8.83 20.25
N ALA A 266 8.25 -9.78 20.60
CA ALA A 266 8.32 -10.48 21.89
C ALA A 266 9.61 -11.32 22.04
N LEU A 267 10.04 -12.02 20.99
CA LEU A 267 11.27 -12.82 21.03
C LEU A 267 12.53 -11.94 21.11
N ARG A 268 12.53 -10.79 20.49
CA ARG A 268 13.64 -9.83 20.56
C ARG A 268 13.71 -9.13 21.92
N GLY A 269 12.57 -8.73 22.46
CA GLY A 269 12.50 -8.12 23.80
C GLY A 269 12.93 -9.06 24.94
N ARG A 270 12.89 -10.39 24.74
CA ARG A 270 13.39 -11.37 25.73
C ARG A 270 14.91 -11.60 25.64
N ARG A 271 15.55 -11.14 24.58
CA ARG A 271 17.00 -11.30 24.35
C ARG A 271 17.80 -10.04 24.68
N ALA A 272 17.10 -8.92 24.91
CA ALA A 272 17.67 -7.66 25.40
C ALA A 272 17.68 -7.65 26.94
#